data_3769692667b5a729e7416b8b4c091a56
#
_entry.id   3769692667b5a729e7416b8b4c091a56
#
_cell.length_a   1.000
_cell.length_b   1.000
_cell.length_c   1.000
_cell.angle_alpha   90.00
_cell.angle_beta   90.00
_cell.angle_gamma   90.00
#
_symmetry.space_group_name_H-M   'P 1'
#
loop_
_entity.id
_entity.type
_entity.pdbx_description
1 polymer ?
#
loop_
_entity_poly.entity_id
_entity_poly.type
_entity_poly.pdbx_seq_one_letter_code
_entity_poly.pdbx_strand_id
1 'polypeptide(L)'
;DSQQGNKISDSALQDVLSGDKYDKSLAYVDFYSTHWYTWMQGMWGYPFSESPTDFGLDGTKPCVIGECPAVASDSDFDITSAYEDAYNNGWNGVFAWKTSGQDDGCGLWLDIQPAIEKMAGICEDKIFPNGKKAV
;
A
#
# COMPACT_ATOMS: atom_id res chain seq x y z
N ASP A 1 19.11 7.59 3.99
CA ASP A 1 18.52 7.10 2.79
C ASP A 1 16.99 7.10 2.93
N SER A 2 16.30 7.60 1.94
CA SER A 2 14.85 7.57 2.00
C SER A 2 14.35 6.13 1.95
N GLN A 3 13.18 5.86 2.48
CA GLN A 3 12.57 4.52 2.39
C GLN A 3 12.41 4.08 0.93
N GLN A 4 12.20 5.04 0.04
CA GLN A 4 12.19 4.76 -1.39
C GLN A 4 13.55 4.29 -1.91
N GLY A 5 14.64 4.78 -1.32
CA GLY A 5 15.99 4.33 -1.66
C GLY A 5 16.33 2.92 -1.21
N ASN A 6 15.62 2.41 -0.22
CA ASN A 6 15.83 1.08 0.34
C ASN A 6 14.96 0.00 -0.29
N LYS A 7 14.41 0.26 -1.45
CA LYS A 7 13.65 -0.78 -2.15
C LYS A 7 14.54 -2.00 -2.40
N ILE A 8 14.02 -3.14 -2.00
CA ILE A 8 14.68 -4.42 -2.23
C ILE A 8 14.32 -4.86 -3.65
N SER A 9 15.30 -4.78 -4.56
CA SER A 9 15.17 -5.38 -5.88
C SER A 9 15.52 -6.85 -5.86
N ASP A 10 15.08 -7.60 -6.86
CA ASP A 10 15.46 -9.02 -6.99
C ASP A 10 16.98 -9.18 -7.05
N SER A 11 17.69 -8.29 -7.76
CA SER A 11 19.14 -8.32 -7.80
C SER A 11 19.78 -8.09 -6.42
N ALA A 12 19.25 -7.17 -5.63
CA ALA A 12 19.75 -6.94 -4.27
C ALA A 12 19.51 -8.15 -3.35
N LEU A 13 18.37 -8.82 -3.47
CA LEU A 13 18.11 -10.07 -2.76
C LEU A 13 19.08 -11.18 -3.19
N GLN A 14 19.31 -11.32 -4.49
CA GLN A 14 20.22 -12.32 -5.04
C GLN A 14 21.68 -12.07 -4.61
N ASP A 15 22.07 -10.81 -4.47
CA ASP A 15 23.39 -10.43 -3.97
C ASP A 15 23.58 -10.76 -2.49
N VAL A 16 22.57 -10.49 -1.67
CA VAL A 16 22.60 -10.82 -0.22
C VAL A 16 22.64 -12.33 0.00
N LEU A 17 21.96 -13.10 -0.82
CA LEU A 17 21.97 -14.56 -0.77
C LEU A 17 23.18 -15.16 -1.53
N SER A 18 24.30 -14.43 -1.58
CA SER A 18 25.52 -14.92 -2.21
C SER A 18 26.09 -16.11 -1.45
N GLY A 19 26.31 -17.20 -2.16
CA GLY A 19 26.85 -18.46 -1.66
C GLY A 19 26.15 -19.69 -2.25
N ASP A 20 26.83 -20.81 -2.26
CA ASP A 20 26.35 -22.08 -2.88
C ASP A 20 25.18 -22.74 -2.14
N LYS A 21 24.75 -22.16 -1.00
CA LYS A 21 23.69 -22.73 -0.17
C LYS A 21 22.28 -22.45 -0.67
N TYR A 22 22.10 -21.44 -1.54
CA TYR A 22 20.78 -20.96 -1.92
C TYR A 22 20.63 -20.92 -3.42
N ASP A 23 19.49 -21.33 -3.89
CA ASP A 23 19.11 -21.13 -5.29
C ASP A 23 18.70 -19.67 -5.49
N LYS A 24 19.61 -18.88 -6.05
CA LYS A 24 19.40 -17.45 -6.30
C LYS A 24 18.22 -17.16 -7.21
N SER A 25 17.83 -18.11 -8.07
CA SER A 25 16.69 -17.91 -8.96
C SER A 25 15.34 -17.82 -8.20
N LEU A 26 15.33 -18.29 -6.96
CA LEU A 26 14.18 -18.20 -6.08
C LEU A 26 14.16 -16.91 -5.22
N ALA A 27 15.22 -16.12 -5.28
CA ALA A 27 15.34 -14.88 -4.54
C ALA A 27 14.72 -13.72 -5.32
N TYR A 28 13.42 -13.55 -5.19
CA TYR A 28 12.66 -12.45 -5.79
C TYR A 28 11.52 -12.02 -4.87
N VAL A 29 11.00 -10.83 -5.09
CA VAL A 29 9.78 -10.35 -4.46
C VAL A 29 8.63 -10.39 -5.44
N ASP A 30 7.46 -10.85 -5.01
CA ASP A 30 6.26 -10.91 -5.84
C ASP A 30 5.57 -9.55 -5.94
N PHE A 31 5.66 -8.75 -4.88
CA PHE A 31 5.08 -7.42 -4.81
C PHE A 31 5.84 -6.54 -3.81
N TYR A 32 5.66 -5.24 -3.92
CA TYR A 32 6.16 -4.26 -2.95
C TYR A 32 5.05 -3.81 -2.01
N SER A 33 5.39 -3.63 -0.75
CA SER A 33 4.51 -3.07 0.27
C SER A 33 5.20 -1.91 0.96
N THR A 34 4.61 -0.73 0.90
CA THR A 34 5.04 0.42 1.68
C THR A 34 4.06 0.69 2.81
N HIS A 35 4.56 1.27 3.91
CA HIS A 35 3.71 1.74 5.01
C HIS A 35 3.83 3.26 5.07
N TRP A 36 2.73 3.93 5.37
CA TRP A 36 2.71 5.38 5.49
C TRP A 36 1.81 5.83 6.63
N TYR A 37 2.31 6.80 7.38
CA TYR A 37 1.58 7.49 8.44
C TYR A 37 1.81 8.99 8.34
N THR A 38 0.92 9.81 8.88
CA THR A 38 0.95 11.27 8.73
C THR A 38 2.27 11.89 9.16
N TRP A 39 2.90 11.37 10.22
CA TRP A 39 4.20 11.83 10.70
C TRP A 39 5.36 11.54 9.72
N MET A 40 5.16 10.63 8.77
CA MET A 40 6.17 10.29 7.77
C MET A 40 6.18 11.25 6.58
N GLN A 41 5.13 12.03 6.37
CA GLN A 41 4.95 12.85 5.16
C GLN A 41 6.13 13.80 4.89
N GLY A 42 6.64 14.45 5.92
CA GLY A 42 7.79 15.35 5.79
C GLY A 42 9.12 14.66 5.46
N MET A 43 9.21 13.35 5.62
CA MET A 43 10.42 12.56 5.37
C MET A 43 10.36 11.78 4.06
N TRP A 44 9.19 11.26 3.70
CA TRP A 44 9.06 10.29 2.62
C TRP A 44 7.96 10.57 1.61
N GLY A 45 7.34 11.75 1.68
CA GLY A 45 6.29 12.15 0.75
C GLY A 45 4.93 11.54 1.10
N TYR A 46 4.03 11.60 0.13
CA TYR A 46 2.63 11.17 0.28
C TYR A 46 2.29 10.17 -0.85
N PRO A 47 2.33 8.86 -0.57
CA PRO A 47 2.23 7.83 -1.61
C PRO A 47 0.90 7.86 -2.37
N PHE A 48 -0.16 8.33 -1.77
CA PHE A 48 -1.49 8.33 -2.40
C PHE A 48 -1.58 9.29 -3.59
N SER A 49 -0.80 10.39 -3.60
CA SER A 49 -0.77 11.35 -4.70
C SER A 49 0.27 11.05 -5.79
N GLU A 50 1.01 9.97 -5.64
CA GLU A 50 2.10 9.59 -6.55
C GLU A 50 1.87 8.17 -7.08
N SER A 51 2.32 7.90 -8.31
CA SER A 51 2.37 6.52 -8.78
C SER A 51 3.44 5.72 -8.00
N PRO A 52 3.33 4.39 -7.92
CA PRO A 52 4.37 3.57 -7.31
C PRO A 52 5.78 3.86 -7.86
N THR A 53 5.88 4.14 -9.14
CA THR A 53 7.17 4.46 -9.79
C THR A 53 7.69 5.82 -9.36
N ASP A 54 6.83 6.84 -9.30
CA ASP A 54 7.22 8.18 -8.84
C ASP A 54 7.59 8.15 -7.35
N PHE A 55 6.90 7.35 -6.57
CA PHE A 55 7.25 7.07 -5.17
C PHE A 55 8.54 6.27 -5.01
N GLY A 56 9.15 5.82 -6.09
CA GLY A 56 10.46 5.17 -6.14
C GLY A 56 10.43 3.64 -6.10
N LEU A 57 9.29 3.00 -6.31
CA LEU A 57 9.18 1.55 -6.39
C LEU A 57 9.38 1.06 -7.84
N ASP A 58 9.65 -0.23 -8.00
CA ASP A 58 9.74 -0.87 -9.30
C ASP A 58 8.33 -1.09 -9.87
N GLY A 59 7.97 -0.34 -10.91
CA GLY A 59 6.65 -0.41 -11.54
C GLY A 59 6.38 -1.70 -12.34
N THR A 60 7.32 -2.63 -12.40
CA THR A 60 7.12 -3.93 -13.08
C THR A 60 6.40 -4.96 -12.20
N LYS A 61 6.25 -4.67 -10.90
CA LYS A 61 5.61 -5.53 -9.92
C LYS A 61 4.42 -4.85 -9.26
N PRO A 62 3.46 -5.63 -8.76
CA PRO A 62 2.38 -5.07 -7.95
C PRO A 62 2.93 -4.27 -6.77
N CYS A 63 2.33 -3.14 -6.49
CA CYS A 63 2.70 -2.28 -5.38
C CYS A 63 1.46 -1.98 -4.52
N VAL A 64 1.59 -2.16 -3.21
CA VAL A 64 0.51 -1.89 -2.27
C VAL A 64 0.96 -0.91 -1.19
N ILE A 65 0.04 -0.14 -0.66
CA ILE A 65 0.21 0.59 0.59
C ILE A 65 -0.28 -0.35 1.68
N GLY A 66 0.66 -1.07 2.31
CA GLY A 66 0.39 -2.16 3.23
C GLY A 66 -0.09 -1.71 4.61
N GLU A 67 0.19 -0.46 4.97
CA GLU A 67 -0.38 0.20 6.15
C GLU A 67 -0.58 1.68 5.90
N CYS A 68 -1.70 2.20 6.36
CA CYS A 68 -1.95 3.63 6.48
C CYS A 68 -2.91 3.89 7.64
N PRO A 69 -2.98 5.12 8.19
CA PRO A 69 -3.93 5.41 9.23
C PRO A 69 -5.37 5.27 8.73
N ALA A 70 -6.26 4.75 9.56
CA ALA A 70 -7.69 4.79 9.28
C ALA A 70 -8.29 6.15 9.62
N VAL A 71 -7.76 6.76 10.69
CA VAL A 71 -8.11 8.10 11.15
C VAL A 71 -6.81 8.83 11.50
N ALA A 72 -6.62 10.02 10.98
CA ALA A 72 -5.51 10.86 11.40
C ALA A 72 -5.99 11.88 12.42
N SER A 73 -5.32 11.89 13.57
CA SER A 73 -5.70 12.77 14.69
C SER A 73 -5.28 14.23 14.51
N ASP A 74 -4.38 14.51 13.58
CA ASP A 74 -3.65 15.78 13.47
C ASP A 74 -3.53 16.34 12.06
N SER A 75 -4.25 15.78 11.08
CA SER A 75 -4.19 16.21 9.69
C SER A 75 -5.53 16.10 8.99
N ASP A 76 -5.64 16.75 7.85
CA ASP A 76 -6.79 16.64 6.95
C ASP A 76 -6.82 15.30 6.17
N PHE A 77 -6.15 14.26 6.68
CA PHE A 77 -6.14 12.95 6.03
C PHE A 77 -7.53 12.33 6.04
N ASP A 78 -8.04 12.06 4.85
CA ASP A 78 -9.28 11.34 4.63
C ASP A 78 -9.00 10.00 3.95
N ILE A 79 -9.31 8.92 4.64
CA ILE A 79 -9.08 7.55 4.17
C ILE A 79 -9.85 7.25 2.86
N THR A 80 -11.01 7.86 2.67
CA THR A 80 -11.83 7.64 1.47
C THR A 80 -11.16 8.25 0.24
N SER A 81 -10.68 9.48 0.36
CA SER A 81 -9.91 10.15 -0.70
C SER A 81 -8.58 9.44 -0.94
N ALA A 82 -7.90 9.02 0.10
CA ALA A 82 -6.63 8.31 -0.01
C ALA A 82 -6.76 6.99 -0.80
N TYR A 83 -7.82 6.22 -0.57
CA TYR A 83 -8.09 5.00 -1.34
C TYR A 83 -8.36 5.28 -2.81
N GLU A 84 -9.16 6.30 -3.11
CA GLU A 84 -9.46 6.70 -4.48
C GLU A 84 -8.22 7.22 -5.21
N ASP A 85 -7.44 8.07 -4.54
CA ASP A 85 -6.20 8.62 -5.10
C ASP A 85 -5.17 7.52 -5.38
N ALA A 86 -4.96 6.60 -4.44
CA ALA A 86 -4.08 5.45 -4.64
C ALA A 86 -4.51 4.60 -5.84
N TYR A 87 -5.80 4.32 -5.97
CA TYR A 87 -6.34 3.60 -7.12
C TYR A 87 -6.07 4.32 -8.43
N ASN A 88 -6.35 5.64 -8.48
CA ASN A 88 -6.15 6.47 -9.67
C ASN A 88 -4.67 6.59 -10.05
N ASN A 89 -3.77 6.54 -9.07
CA ASN A 89 -2.32 6.57 -9.26
C ASN A 89 -1.69 5.18 -9.49
N GLY A 90 -2.49 4.14 -9.61
CA GLY A 90 -2.03 2.81 -10.05
C GLY A 90 -1.52 1.89 -8.95
N TRP A 91 -1.80 2.19 -7.69
CA TRP A 91 -1.55 1.24 -6.60
C TRP A 91 -2.51 0.04 -6.70
N ASN A 92 -2.00 -1.14 -6.39
CA ASN A 92 -2.76 -2.39 -6.49
C ASN A 92 -3.58 -2.71 -5.24
N GLY A 93 -3.34 -2.00 -4.14
CA GLY A 93 -4.10 -2.15 -2.91
C GLY A 93 -3.68 -1.15 -1.83
N VAL A 94 -4.60 -0.89 -0.92
CA VAL A 94 -4.38 -0.06 0.27
C VAL A 94 -5.01 -0.78 1.47
N PHE A 95 -4.28 -0.81 2.57
CA PHE A 95 -4.72 -1.45 3.81
C PHE A 95 -4.67 -0.45 4.96
N ALA A 96 -5.84 -0.13 5.51
CA ALA A 96 -5.91 0.71 6.69
C ALA A 96 -5.49 -0.07 7.94
N TRP A 97 -4.72 0.53 8.79
CA TRP A 97 -4.31 0.02 10.08
C TRP A 97 -5.08 0.73 11.17
N LYS A 98 -5.83 0.07 11.94
CA LYS A 98 -6.49 -1.24 11.89
C LYS A 98 -7.96 -1.05 12.27
N THR A 99 -8.77 -2.08 12.18
CA THR A 99 -10.21 -2.01 12.47
C THR A 99 -10.57 -2.07 13.95
N SER A 100 -9.60 -2.21 14.84
CA SER A 100 -9.80 -2.27 16.30
C SER A 100 -8.66 -1.62 17.05
N GLY A 101 -8.97 -0.77 18.00
CA GLY A 101 -7.99 -0.07 18.83
C GLY A 101 -7.88 1.41 18.51
N GLN A 102 -7.06 2.12 19.27
CA GLN A 102 -6.91 3.57 19.20
C GLN A 102 -5.44 3.99 19.24
N ASP A 103 -4.54 3.18 18.70
CA ASP A 103 -3.11 3.49 18.64
C ASP A 103 -2.75 4.05 17.26
N ASP A 104 -1.90 5.07 17.21
CA ASP A 104 -1.23 5.60 16.00
C ASP A 104 -2.10 5.70 14.73
N GLY A 105 -3.25 6.36 14.82
CA GLY A 105 -4.16 6.54 13.68
C GLY A 105 -5.02 5.30 13.37
N CYS A 106 -5.08 4.34 14.29
CA CYS A 106 -6.04 3.25 14.20
C CYS A 106 -7.46 3.80 14.24
N GLY A 107 -8.34 3.25 13.42
CA GLY A 107 -9.75 3.55 13.42
C GLY A 107 -10.59 2.37 13.89
N LEU A 108 -11.88 2.57 13.86
CA LEU A 108 -12.86 1.53 13.96
C LEU A 108 -13.27 1.08 12.54
N TRP A 109 -13.91 -0.06 12.44
CA TRP A 109 -14.50 -0.49 11.17
C TRP A 109 -15.36 0.59 10.51
N LEU A 110 -16.14 1.31 11.31
CA LEU A 110 -17.03 2.37 10.83
C LEU A 110 -16.29 3.56 10.19
N ASP A 111 -15.03 3.76 10.53
CA ASP A 111 -14.21 4.83 9.92
C ASP A 111 -13.71 4.42 8.53
N ILE A 112 -13.50 3.12 8.32
CA ILE A 112 -12.93 2.56 7.07
C ILE A 112 -14.02 2.13 6.11
N GLN A 113 -15.17 1.68 6.62
CA GLN A 113 -16.26 1.11 5.82
C GLN A 113 -16.69 2.02 4.65
N PRO A 114 -16.88 3.34 4.81
CA PRO A 114 -17.25 4.20 3.69
C PRO A 114 -16.25 4.20 2.54
N ALA A 115 -14.97 4.13 2.85
CA ALA A 115 -13.90 4.05 1.84
C ALA A 115 -13.97 2.73 1.07
N ILE A 116 -14.16 1.62 1.78
CA ILE A 116 -14.29 0.29 1.17
C ILE A 116 -15.53 0.20 0.30
N GLU A 117 -16.68 0.71 0.77
CA GLU A 117 -17.93 0.72 0.00
C GLU A 117 -17.81 1.56 -1.26
N LYS A 118 -17.16 2.73 -1.18
CA LYS A 118 -16.89 3.57 -2.35
C LYS A 118 -16.00 2.84 -3.36
N MET A 119 -14.91 2.23 -2.90
CA MET A 119 -14.00 1.49 -3.76
C MET A 119 -14.65 0.25 -4.36
N ALA A 120 -15.51 -0.44 -3.63
CA ALA A 120 -16.28 -1.56 -4.16
C ALA A 120 -17.19 -1.15 -5.32
N GLY A 121 -17.74 0.07 -5.29
CA GLY A 121 -18.49 0.63 -6.42
C GLY A 121 -17.63 1.00 -7.63
N ILE A 122 -16.41 1.51 -7.40
CA ILE A 122 -15.48 1.92 -8.46
C ILE A 122 -14.81 0.70 -9.11
N CYS A 123 -14.48 -0.32 -8.35
CA CYS A 123 -13.69 -1.47 -8.77
C CYS A 123 -14.53 -2.76 -8.85
N GLU A 124 -15.84 -2.67 -9.05
CA GLU A 124 -16.74 -3.81 -9.00
C GLU A 124 -16.31 -4.96 -9.92
N ASP A 125 -15.83 -4.65 -11.10
CA ASP A 125 -15.31 -5.61 -12.08
C ASP A 125 -14.03 -6.32 -11.62
N LYS A 126 -13.19 -5.67 -10.82
CA LYS A 126 -11.94 -6.22 -10.28
C LYS A 126 -12.16 -7.00 -8.99
N ILE A 127 -13.04 -6.50 -8.13
CA ILE A 127 -13.36 -7.15 -6.85
C ILE A 127 -14.26 -8.38 -7.09
N PHE A 128 -15.13 -8.32 -8.09
CA PHE A 128 -16.05 -9.40 -8.44
C PHE A 128 -15.91 -9.78 -9.92
N PRO A 129 -14.75 -10.31 -10.35
CA PRO A 129 -14.47 -10.57 -11.78
C PRO A 129 -15.45 -11.54 -12.44
N ASN A 130 -16.26 -12.27 -11.67
CA ASN A 130 -17.30 -13.18 -12.14
C ASN A 130 -18.73 -12.66 -11.89
N GLY A 131 -18.88 -11.37 -11.57
CA GLY A 131 -20.19 -10.75 -11.28
C GLY A 131 -20.89 -11.30 -10.03
N LYS A 132 -20.15 -12.00 -9.17
CA LYS A 132 -20.70 -12.54 -7.92
C LYS A 132 -20.40 -11.59 -6.78
N LYS A 133 -21.39 -10.81 -6.35
CA LYS A 133 -21.33 -10.15 -5.05
C LYS A 133 -21.42 -11.21 -3.95
N ALA A 134 -20.58 -11.10 -2.93
CA ALA A 134 -20.79 -11.88 -1.71
C ALA A 134 -22.17 -11.50 -1.13
N VAL A 135 -23.00 -12.46 -0.88
CA VAL A 135 -24.31 -12.34 -0.25
C VAL A 135 -24.11 -12.24 1.26
#